data_8056c062e221a6fcad3a4efb8a21ac91
#
_entry.id   8056c062e221a6fcad3a4efb8a21ac91
#
_cell.length_a   1.000
_cell.length_b   1.000
_cell.length_c   1.000
_cell.angle_alpha   90.00
_cell.angle_beta   90.00
_cell.angle_gamma   90.00
#
_symmetry.space_group_name_H-M   'P 1'
#
loop_
_entity.id
_entity.type
_entity.pdbx_description
1 polymer ?
#
loop_
_entity_poly.entity_id
_entity_poly.type
_entity_poly.pdbx_seq_one_letter_code
_entity_poly.pdbx_strand_id
1 'polypeptide(L)'
;MGHYADDREKISEIKNRDFYNGGKAMSETKGRVTIPTDLDVIPETLKMLDEWGADAIRDCDGTEFPAELKKTGAKIYATYYTTRKDNAWAKAHPEEIQQMYIMTSFHTAVSDTLEIHLMDHLYPDMLAVNTRDDIRRWWEVIDRTTGEAVSTEEWSYDEKNGNVVIRPAKEFHEYTVSFLAYIMWDPVHMYNAVVNDWKDVEPQITFDVRQPKTRTHSLERLRRFLDTHQYVDVVRFTTFFHQFTLIFDEFAREKYVDWFGY
;
A
#
# COMPACT_ATOMS: atom_id res chain seq x y z
N MET A 1 30.52 11.51 -2.34
CA MET A 1 29.85 12.81 -2.13
C MET A 1 29.93 13.58 -3.43
N GLY A 2 28.91 13.58 -4.27
CA GLY A 2 28.94 14.34 -5.50
C GLY A 2 27.99 13.73 -6.54
N HIS A 3 26.65 13.96 -6.42
CA HIS A 3 25.66 13.82 -7.50
C HIS A 3 24.25 14.34 -7.10
N TYR A 4 24.14 15.10 -6.00
CA TYR A 4 22.86 15.66 -5.55
C TYR A 4 22.63 17.12 -5.95
N ALA A 5 23.57 17.78 -6.63
CA ALA A 5 23.45 19.19 -7.00
C ALA A 5 22.78 19.44 -8.37
N ASP A 6 22.84 18.47 -9.29
CA ASP A 6 22.40 18.64 -10.68
C ASP A 6 20.88 18.49 -10.89
N ASP A 7 20.18 17.85 -9.95
CA ASP A 7 18.73 17.64 -10.07
C ASP A 7 17.91 18.86 -9.61
N ARG A 8 18.48 19.77 -8.83
CA ARG A 8 17.76 20.96 -8.37
C ARG A 8 17.62 22.03 -9.45
N GLU A 9 18.55 22.14 -10.37
CA GLU A 9 18.46 23.09 -11.49
C GLU A 9 17.38 22.67 -12.51
N LYS A 10 17.27 21.39 -12.81
CA LYS A 10 16.21 20.86 -13.70
C LYS A 10 14.80 21.01 -13.15
N ILE A 11 14.65 21.01 -11.83
CA ILE A 11 13.34 21.24 -11.18
C ILE A 11 12.97 22.72 -11.21
N SER A 12 13.92 23.65 -11.28
CA SER A 12 13.64 25.08 -11.36
C SER A 12 13.17 25.53 -12.75
N GLU A 13 13.59 24.85 -13.83
CA GLU A 13 13.17 25.16 -15.20
C GLU A 13 11.73 24.73 -15.53
N ILE A 14 11.14 23.80 -14.74
CA ILE A 14 9.75 23.39 -14.91
C ILE A 14 8.77 24.44 -14.34
N LYS A 15 9.24 25.39 -13.53
CA LYS A 15 8.41 26.39 -12.85
C LYS A 15 7.98 27.58 -13.71
N ASN A 16 8.49 27.73 -14.93
CA ASN A 16 8.17 28.88 -15.80
C ASN A 16 7.61 28.45 -17.16
N ARG A 17 6.54 27.69 -17.20
CA ARG A 17 5.67 27.65 -18.39
C ARG A 17 4.37 28.38 -18.06
N ASP A 18 4.32 29.63 -18.52
CA ASP A 18 3.09 30.41 -18.54
C ASP A 18 2.05 29.73 -19.43
N PHE A 19 1.09 29.06 -18.81
CA PHE A 19 -0.13 28.61 -19.47
C PHE A 19 -1.23 29.65 -19.25
N TYR A 20 -1.18 30.73 -20.02
CA TYR A 20 -2.36 31.58 -20.21
C TYR A 20 -2.92 31.35 -21.61
N ASN A 21 -4.06 30.70 -21.71
CA ASN A 21 -4.95 30.79 -22.86
C ASN A 21 -6.37 31.02 -22.35
N GLY A 22 -6.81 32.26 -22.58
CA GLY A 22 -8.13 32.78 -22.89
C GLY A 22 -9.36 32.02 -22.36
N GLY A 23 -9.55 31.97 -21.04
CA GLY A 23 -10.83 31.59 -20.44
C GLY A 23 -11.40 32.79 -19.67
N LYS A 24 -12.73 32.92 -19.63
CA LYS A 24 -13.47 33.88 -18.81
C LYS A 24 -12.84 33.97 -17.42
N ALA A 25 -12.57 35.18 -16.95
CA ALA A 25 -12.15 35.39 -15.57
C ALA A 25 -13.19 34.75 -14.64
N MET A 26 -12.81 33.66 -14.00
CA MET A 26 -13.61 33.09 -12.93
C MET A 26 -13.68 34.14 -11.81
N SER A 27 -14.87 34.33 -11.23
CA SER A 27 -15.04 35.24 -10.10
C SER A 27 -14.01 34.91 -9.03
N GLU A 28 -13.33 35.93 -8.49
CA GLU A 28 -12.43 35.76 -7.34
C GLU A 28 -13.23 35.22 -6.17
N THR A 29 -13.29 33.88 -6.07
CA THR A 29 -13.83 33.25 -4.88
C THR A 29 -12.81 33.41 -3.75
N LYS A 30 -13.26 33.87 -2.59
CA LYS A 30 -12.42 34.02 -1.39
C LYS A 30 -11.93 32.69 -0.78
N GLY A 31 -12.15 31.58 -1.45
CA GLY A 31 -11.75 30.23 -1.06
C GLY A 31 -11.65 29.32 -2.28
N ARG A 32 -10.88 28.23 -2.13
CA ARG A 32 -10.80 27.16 -3.14
C ARG A 32 -11.84 26.11 -2.82
N VAL A 33 -12.70 25.81 -3.79
CA VAL A 33 -13.70 24.74 -3.67
C VAL A 33 -13.33 23.64 -4.66
N THR A 34 -13.14 22.43 -4.12
CA THR A 34 -12.87 21.23 -4.92
C THR A 34 -14.04 20.28 -4.79
N ILE A 35 -14.65 19.89 -5.91
CA ILE A 35 -15.77 18.96 -5.96
C ILE A 35 -15.24 17.57 -6.30
N PRO A 36 -15.51 16.54 -5.46
CA PRO A 36 -15.31 15.15 -5.85
C PRO A 36 -16.32 14.76 -6.91
N THR A 37 -15.92 13.98 -7.89
CA THR A 37 -16.82 13.49 -8.94
C THR A 37 -16.52 12.05 -9.31
N ASP A 38 -17.55 11.39 -9.82
CA ASP A 38 -17.48 10.08 -10.44
C ASP A 38 -18.27 10.11 -11.75
N LEU A 39 -18.12 9.07 -12.58
CA LEU A 39 -18.78 8.98 -13.89
C LEU A 39 -20.30 9.04 -13.81
N ASP A 40 -20.87 8.53 -12.73
CA ASP A 40 -22.32 8.44 -12.53
C ASP A 40 -22.97 9.77 -12.14
N VAL A 41 -22.18 10.80 -11.76
CA VAL A 41 -22.67 12.09 -11.24
C VAL A 41 -22.15 13.29 -12.00
N ILE A 42 -21.81 13.13 -13.27
CA ILE A 42 -21.29 14.22 -14.11
C ILE A 42 -22.23 15.41 -14.23
N PRO A 43 -23.54 15.23 -14.50
CA PRO A 43 -24.47 16.35 -14.59
C PRO A 43 -24.55 17.17 -13.30
N GLU A 44 -24.57 16.49 -12.16
CA GLU A 44 -24.59 17.11 -10.83
C GLU A 44 -23.27 17.86 -10.57
N THR A 45 -22.15 17.28 -10.96
CA THR A 45 -20.83 17.90 -10.85
C THR A 45 -20.77 19.21 -11.67
N LEU A 46 -21.23 19.21 -12.91
CA LEU A 46 -21.27 20.39 -13.76
C LEU A 46 -22.16 21.49 -13.18
N LYS A 47 -23.32 21.10 -12.63
CA LYS A 47 -24.23 22.02 -11.95
C LYS A 47 -23.58 22.63 -10.71
N MET A 48 -22.93 21.83 -9.87
CA MET A 48 -22.25 22.28 -8.65
C MET A 48 -21.05 23.19 -8.97
N LEU A 49 -20.32 22.94 -10.04
CA LEU A 49 -19.25 23.83 -10.50
C LEU A 49 -19.75 25.25 -10.74
N ASP A 50 -20.90 25.40 -11.40
CA ASP A 50 -21.51 26.69 -11.72
C ASP A 50 -22.14 27.34 -10.47
N GLU A 51 -22.97 26.60 -9.73
CA GLU A 51 -23.73 27.13 -8.57
C GLU A 51 -22.82 27.51 -7.38
N TRP A 52 -21.75 26.74 -7.14
CA TRP A 52 -20.85 26.95 -6.00
C TRP A 52 -19.61 27.76 -6.36
N GLY A 53 -19.41 28.05 -7.63
CA GLY A 53 -18.18 28.69 -8.10
C GLY A 53 -16.95 27.85 -7.80
N ALA A 54 -17.06 26.53 -7.91
CA ALA A 54 -15.94 25.64 -7.64
C ALA A 54 -14.85 25.80 -8.69
N ASP A 55 -13.60 25.80 -8.26
CA ASP A 55 -12.43 26.04 -9.11
C ASP A 55 -11.64 24.75 -9.41
N ALA A 56 -12.03 23.64 -8.82
CA ALA A 56 -11.37 22.37 -9.01
C ALA A 56 -12.33 21.16 -8.96
N ILE A 57 -11.97 20.13 -9.70
CA ILE A 57 -12.64 18.82 -9.69
C ILE A 57 -11.59 17.77 -9.31
N ARG A 58 -11.97 16.81 -8.51
CA ARG A 58 -11.14 15.65 -8.23
C ARG A 58 -11.88 14.35 -8.53
N ASP A 59 -11.16 13.37 -9.03
CA ASP A 59 -11.67 12.01 -9.10
C ASP A 59 -11.81 11.39 -7.69
N CYS A 60 -12.70 10.42 -7.55
CA CYS A 60 -12.88 9.68 -6.31
C CYS A 60 -12.00 8.43 -6.22
N ASP A 61 -11.71 7.79 -7.35
CA ASP A 61 -11.07 6.46 -7.36
C ASP A 61 -9.97 6.29 -8.44
N GLY A 62 -9.53 7.37 -9.07
CA GLY A 62 -8.57 7.34 -10.19
C GLY A 62 -9.23 7.01 -11.52
N THR A 63 -10.52 7.29 -11.67
CA THR A 63 -11.26 7.16 -12.92
C THR A 63 -10.82 8.23 -13.91
N GLU A 64 -10.75 7.88 -15.19
CA GLU A 64 -10.45 8.86 -16.23
C GLU A 64 -11.62 9.80 -16.44
N PHE A 65 -11.34 11.11 -16.42
CA PHE A 65 -12.37 12.12 -16.63
C PHE A 65 -12.86 12.15 -18.09
N PRO A 66 -14.17 12.26 -18.30
CA PRO A 66 -14.73 12.45 -19.64
C PRO A 66 -14.46 13.85 -20.19
N ALA A 67 -14.65 13.97 -21.49
CA ALA A 67 -14.32 15.21 -22.21
C ALA A 67 -15.10 16.44 -21.70
N GLU A 68 -16.31 16.24 -21.21
CA GLU A 68 -17.16 17.29 -20.66
C GLU A 68 -16.49 17.98 -19.47
N LEU A 69 -15.97 17.20 -18.54
CA LEU A 69 -15.28 17.74 -17.36
C LEU A 69 -13.95 18.39 -17.72
N LYS A 70 -13.21 17.82 -18.67
CA LYS A 70 -11.94 18.40 -19.16
C LYS A 70 -12.11 19.79 -19.80
N LYS A 71 -13.32 20.12 -20.28
CA LYS A 71 -13.62 21.40 -20.95
C LYS A 71 -14.18 22.49 -20.01
N THR A 72 -14.41 22.20 -18.74
CA THR A 72 -15.01 23.14 -17.79
C THR A 72 -14.11 24.35 -17.47
N GLY A 73 -12.79 24.20 -17.65
CA GLY A 73 -11.80 25.18 -17.20
C GLY A 73 -11.48 25.10 -15.71
N ALA A 74 -12.16 24.23 -14.96
CA ALA A 74 -11.78 23.92 -13.58
C ALA A 74 -10.47 23.12 -13.56
N LYS A 75 -9.68 23.27 -12.49
CA LYS A 75 -8.48 22.48 -12.27
C LYS A 75 -8.84 21.03 -12.03
N ILE A 76 -8.08 20.12 -12.63
CA ILE A 76 -8.30 18.69 -12.50
C ILE A 76 -7.27 18.08 -11.58
N TYR A 77 -7.77 17.44 -10.52
CA TYR A 77 -6.98 16.69 -9.55
C TYR A 77 -7.23 15.21 -9.78
N ALA A 78 -6.25 14.51 -10.32
CA ALA A 78 -6.35 13.07 -10.54
C ALA A 78 -5.66 12.27 -9.42
N THR A 79 -6.26 11.19 -9.03
CA THR A 79 -5.70 10.25 -8.07
C THR A 79 -4.80 9.24 -8.79
N TYR A 80 -3.57 9.10 -8.30
CA TYR A 80 -2.62 8.13 -8.80
C TYR A 80 -2.35 7.08 -7.71
N TYR A 81 -2.67 5.84 -8.02
CA TYR A 81 -2.40 4.70 -7.15
C TYR A 81 -1.07 4.04 -7.52
N THR A 82 -0.15 3.98 -6.59
CA THR A 82 1.21 3.47 -6.85
C THR A 82 1.25 1.98 -7.14
N THR A 83 0.35 1.20 -6.54
CA THR A 83 0.33 -0.26 -6.63
C THR A 83 -0.81 -0.82 -7.49
N ARG A 84 -1.77 0.01 -7.89
CA ARG A 84 -2.99 -0.44 -8.58
C ARG A 84 -2.69 -1.04 -9.96
N LYS A 85 -3.29 -2.21 -10.25
CA LYS A 85 -3.21 -2.92 -11.55
C LYS A 85 -1.78 -3.34 -11.93
N ASP A 86 -0.95 -3.68 -10.96
CA ASP A 86 0.45 -4.00 -11.20
C ASP A 86 0.90 -5.36 -10.63
N ASN A 87 -0.07 -6.21 -10.30
CA ASN A 87 0.19 -7.54 -9.74
C ASN A 87 1.08 -8.40 -10.62
N ALA A 88 1.00 -8.26 -11.94
CA ALA A 88 1.86 -8.99 -12.86
C ALA A 88 3.34 -8.67 -12.62
N TRP A 89 3.66 -7.40 -12.39
CA TRP A 89 5.02 -6.99 -12.06
C TRP A 89 5.43 -7.49 -10.68
N ALA A 90 4.58 -7.35 -9.67
CA ALA A 90 4.85 -7.84 -8.31
C ALA A 90 5.10 -9.35 -8.29
N LYS A 91 4.29 -10.14 -8.98
CA LYS A 91 4.46 -11.60 -9.10
C LYS A 91 5.74 -12.00 -9.84
N ALA A 92 6.20 -11.19 -10.80
CA ALA A 92 7.46 -11.40 -11.50
C ALA A 92 8.69 -11.00 -10.66
N HIS A 93 8.49 -10.19 -9.62
CA HIS A 93 9.55 -9.68 -8.75
C HIS A 93 9.22 -9.88 -7.27
N PRO A 94 9.04 -11.13 -6.81
CA PRO A 94 8.64 -11.40 -5.44
C PRO A 94 9.66 -10.91 -4.39
N GLU A 95 10.93 -10.72 -4.78
CA GLU A 95 11.96 -10.11 -3.94
C GLU A 95 11.72 -8.61 -3.66
N GLU A 96 10.85 -7.97 -4.43
CA GLU A 96 10.49 -6.56 -4.32
C GLU A 96 9.15 -6.35 -3.56
N ILE A 97 8.44 -7.43 -3.23
CA ILE A 97 7.20 -7.35 -2.46
C ILE A 97 7.52 -6.82 -1.06
N GLN A 98 6.66 -5.96 -0.55
CA GLN A 98 6.84 -5.41 0.78
C GLN A 98 6.75 -6.50 1.83
N GLN A 99 7.66 -6.43 2.79
CA GLN A 99 7.78 -7.38 3.88
C GLN A 99 7.68 -6.69 5.22
N MET A 100 7.26 -7.46 6.22
CA MET A 100 7.29 -7.04 7.61
C MET A 100 7.60 -8.23 8.52
N TYR A 101 8.04 -7.93 9.74
CA TYR A 101 8.13 -8.93 10.80
C TYR A 101 6.76 -9.10 11.45
N ILE A 102 6.36 -10.36 11.59
CA ILE A 102 5.18 -10.77 12.33
C ILE A 102 5.67 -11.61 13.51
N MET A 103 5.04 -11.46 14.66
CA MET A 103 5.29 -12.27 15.84
C MET A 103 4.05 -13.11 16.15
N THR A 104 4.25 -14.40 16.41
CA THR A 104 3.16 -15.26 16.88
C THR A 104 2.65 -14.84 18.25
N SER A 105 1.48 -15.32 18.64
CA SER A 105 1.04 -15.30 20.03
C SER A 105 2.01 -16.08 20.92
N PHE A 106 1.86 -16.00 22.24
CA PHE A 106 2.65 -16.74 23.21
C PHE A 106 2.15 -18.18 23.29
N HIS A 107 3.07 -19.12 23.24
CA HIS A 107 2.80 -20.56 23.29
C HIS A 107 3.57 -21.19 24.45
N THR A 108 2.84 -21.82 25.36
CA THR A 108 3.45 -22.48 26.51
C THR A 108 3.85 -23.94 26.15
N ALA A 109 5.10 -24.27 26.37
CA ALA A 109 5.57 -25.66 26.20
C ALA A 109 5.04 -26.54 27.33
N VAL A 110 4.47 -27.69 26.96
CA VAL A 110 3.95 -28.72 27.89
C VAL A 110 4.77 -29.99 27.83
N SER A 111 5.83 -30.01 27.04
CA SER A 111 6.80 -31.10 26.89
C SER A 111 8.13 -30.55 26.37
N ASP A 112 9.10 -31.45 26.14
CA ASP A 112 10.39 -31.10 25.51
C ASP A 112 10.31 -30.69 24.04
N THR A 113 9.13 -30.76 23.45
CA THR A 113 8.86 -30.38 22.06
C THR A 113 7.65 -29.46 22.00
N LEU A 114 7.82 -28.33 21.35
CA LEU A 114 6.75 -27.37 21.10
C LEU A 114 6.63 -27.10 19.60
N GLU A 115 5.42 -27.20 19.08
CA GLU A 115 5.09 -26.81 17.70
C GLU A 115 4.27 -25.54 17.70
N ILE A 116 4.67 -24.55 16.89
CA ILE A 116 4.01 -23.27 16.76
C ILE A 116 3.65 -23.08 15.29
N HIS A 117 2.37 -23.02 14.96
CA HIS A 117 1.91 -22.71 13.61
C HIS A 117 2.02 -21.21 13.37
N LEU A 118 2.81 -20.81 12.35
CA LEU A 118 3.15 -19.40 12.13
C LEU A 118 1.95 -18.53 11.78
N MET A 119 0.99 -19.08 11.07
CA MET A 119 -0.18 -18.35 10.56
C MET A 119 -1.43 -18.51 11.44
N ASP A 120 -1.29 -19.09 12.65
CA ASP A 120 -2.40 -19.16 13.58
C ASP A 120 -2.95 -17.76 13.87
N HIS A 121 -4.28 -17.63 13.74
CA HIS A 121 -5.03 -16.40 13.94
C HIS A 121 -4.69 -15.28 12.95
N LEU A 122 -3.82 -15.48 11.97
CA LEU A 122 -3.49 -14.49 10.94
C LEU A 122 -4.32 -14.74 9.66
N TYR A 123 -4.56 -13.67 8.91
CA TYR A 123 -5.26 -13.75 7.63
C TYR A 123 -4.33 -14.19 6.49
N PRO A 124 -4.47 -15.43 5.97
CA PRO A 124 -3.54 -15.97 4.97
C PRO A 124 -3.68 -15.33 3.58
N ASP A 125 -4.75 -14.58 3.32
CA ASP A 125 -4.92 -13.80 2.09
C ASP A 125 -4.25 -12.42 2.17
N MET A 126 -3.86 -11.97 3.36
CA MET A 126 -3.15 -10.70 3.56
C MET A 126 -1.65 -10.88 3.72
N LEU A 127 -1.22 -12.04 4.19
CA LEU A 127 0.16 -12.34 4.53
C LEU A 127 0.59 -13.67 3.91
N ALA A 128 1.86 -13.74 3.50
CA ALA A 128 2.50 -14.99 3.13
C ALA A 128 3.86 -15.10 3.82
N VAL A 129 4.14 -16.25 4.44
CA VAL A 129 5.42 -16.49 5.09
C VAL A 129 6.55 -16.41 4.07
N ASN A 130 7.60 -15.63 4.36
CA ASN A 130 8.78 -15.56 3.51
C ASN A 130 9.74 -16.69 3.86
N THR A 131 9.77 -17.73 3.01
CA THR A 131 10.72 -18.85 3.09
C THR A 131 11.80 -18.78 2.01
N ARG A 132 11.83 -17.73 1.20
CA ARG A 132 12.84 -17.54 0.13
C ARG A 132 14.17 -17.05 0.67
N ASP A 133 14.11 -16.21 1.70
CA ASP A 133 15.30 -15.71 2.37
C ASP A 133 15.76 -16.74 3.44
N ASP A 134 16.99 -16.61 3.86
CA ASP A 134 17.56 -17.49 4.89
C ASP A 134 16.81 -17.33 6.23
N ILE A 135 15.91 -18.25 6.54
CA ILE A 135 15.09 -18.21 7.74
C ILE A 135 15.94 -18.25 9.02
N ARG A 136 17.11 -18.88 9.01
CA ARG A 136 18.03 -18.92 10.16
C ARG A 136 18.64 -17.56 10.46
N ARG A 137 18.74 -16.72 9.47
CA ARG A 137 19.26 -15.37 9.62
C ARG A 137 18.18 -14.36 10.02
N TRP A 138 16.96 -14.57 9.53
CA TRP A 138 15.94 -13.54 9.60
C TRP A 138 14.81 -13.83 10.59
N TRP A 139 14.64 -15.10 11.00
CA TRP A 139 13.65 -15.43 11.99
C TRP A 139 14.27 -15.56 13.36
N GLU A 140 13.48 -15.32 14.39
CA GLU A 140 13.91 -15.38 15.77
C GLU A 140 12.89 -16.11 16.63
N VAL A 141 13.33 -17.11 17.35
CA VAL A 141 12.55 -17.80 18.37
C VAL A 141 13.01 -17.30 19.73
N ILE A 142 12.07 -16.79 20.54
CA ILE A 142 12.37 -16.24 21.85
C ILE A 142 11.68 -17.07 22.92
N ASP A 143 12.44 -17.51 23.91
CA ASP A 143 11.92 -17.95 25.20
C ASP A 143 11.51 -16.73 26.02
N ARG A 144 10.22 -16.45 26.07
CA ARG A 144 9.66 -15.25 26.71
C ARG A 144 9.73 -15.30 28.23
N THR A 145 9.90 -16.47 28.81
CA THR A 145 10.08 -16.65 30.25
C THR A 145 11.45 -16.16 30.70
N THR A 146 12.48 -16.39 29.86
CA THR A 146 13.85 -15.95 30.17
C THR A 146 14.24 -14.66 29.44
N GLY A 147 13.58 -14.34 28.31
CA GLY A 147 13.94 -13.26 27.41
C GLY A 147 15.12 -13.61 26.46
N GLU A 148 15.55 -14.86 26.42
CA GLU A 148 16.69 -15.32 25.63
C GLU A 148 16.24 -15.84 24.28
N ALA A 149 17.06 -15.62 23.24
CA ALA A 149 16.85 -16.22 21.94
C ALA A 149 17.20 -17.72 21.99
N VAL A 150 16.34 -18.57 21.43
CA VAL A 150 16.58 -19.98 21.24
C VAL A 150 17.61 -20.17 20.13
N SER A 151 18.60 -21.03 20.38
CA SER A 151 19.63 -21.33 19.36
C SER A 151 19.00 -21.80 18.06
N THR A 152 19.54 -21.35 16.93
CA THR A 152 19.06 -21.78 15.60
C THR A 152 19.15 -23.29 15.36
N GLU A 153 19.93 -24.01 16.15
CA GLU A 153 20.05 -25.46 16.10
C GLU A 153 18.94 -26.18 16.88
N GLU A 154 18.27 -25.48 17.79
CA GLU A 154 17.22 -26.02 18.67
C GLU A 154 15.80 -25.83 18.11
N TRP A 155 15.66 -25.26 16.92
CA TRP A 155 14.39 -25.17 16.23
C TRP A 155 14.51 -25.48 14.74
N SER A 156 13.42 -25.89 14.14
CA SER A 156 13.31 -26.14 12.71
C SER A 156 11.97 -25.65 12.18
N TYR A 157 11.89 -25.42 10.88
CA TYR A 157 10.64 -25.07 10.21
C TYR A 157 10.16 -26.23 9.34
N ASP A 158 8.95 -26.70 9.61
CA ASP A 158 8.22 -27.65 8.78
C ASP A 158 7.37 -26.85 7.76
N GLU A 159 7.92 -26.65 6.57
CA GLU A 159 7.27 -25.89 5.51
C GLU A 159 5.93 -26.52 5.09
N LYS A 160 5.81 -27.84 5.14
CA LYS A 160 4.59 -28.54 4.73
C LYS A 160 3.41 -28.23 5.64
N ASN A 161 3.66 -28.13 6.94
CA ASN A 161 2.62 -27.86 7.94
C ASN A 161 2.62 -26.40 8.42
N GLY A 162 3.61 -25.60 8.04
CA GLY A 162 3.72 -24.20 8.47
C GLY A 162 4.14 -24.02 9.94
N ASN A 163 4.75 -25.06 10.55
CA ASN A 163 5.09 -25.08 11.96
C ASN A 163 6.58 -24.78 12.19
N VAL A 164 6.87 -23.96 13.19
CA VAL A 164 8.18 -23.97 13.83
C VAL A 164 8.16 -24.98 14.96
N VAL A 165 9.11 -25.91 14.93
CA VAL A 165 9.28 -26.96 15.94
C VAL A 165 10.50 -26.63 16.80
N ILE A 166 10.31 -26.44 18.10
CA ILE A 166 11.34 -26.12 19.07
C ILE A 166 11.67 -27.40 19.84
N ARG A 167 12.95 -27.79 19.86
CA ARG A 167 13.42 -28.95 20.60
C ARG A 167 14.91 -28.85 20.95
N PRO A 168 15.30 -28.91 22.24
CA PRO A 168 14.44 -29.10 23.41
C PRO A 168 13.70 -27.83 23.81
N ALA A 169 12.42 -27.92 24.04
CA ALA A 169 11.65 -26.87 24.70
C ALA A 169 11.65 -27.11 26.23
N LYS A 170 11.65 -26.02 27.00
CA LYS A 170 11.55 -26.11 28.48
C LYS A 170 10.10 -26.09 28.88
N GLU A 171 9.66 -27.12 29.62
CA GLU A 171 8.29 -27.22 30.11
C GLU A 171 7.89 -25.95 30.91
N PHE A 172 6.67 -25.48 30.67
CA PHE A 172 6.07 -24.30 31.29
C PHE A 172 6.74 -22.97 30.92
N HIS A 173 7.68 -22.93 29.99
CA HIS A 173 8.17 -21.71 29.40
C HIS A 173 7.24 -21.29 28.25
N GLU A 174 7.17 -19.98 28.04
CA GLU A 174 6.43 -19.38 26.93
C GLU A 174 7.38 -19.01 25.79
N TYR A 175 6.97 -19.26 24.57
CA TYR A 175 7.76 -19.01 23.38
C TYR A 175 6.97 -18.19 22.37
N THR A 176 7.69 -17.39 21.56
CA THR A 176 7.18 -16.73 20.37
C THR A 176 8.14 -16.92 19.22
N VAL A 177 7.61 -16.84 18.01
CA VAL A 177 8.40 -16.80 16.77
C VAL A 177 8.16 -15.45 16.09
N SER A 178 9.24 -14.74 15.82
CA SER A 178 9.23 -13.58 14.92
C SER A 178 9.74 -14.02 13.56
N PHE A 179 8.96 -13.79 12.52
CA PHE A 179 9.26 -14.25 11.17
C PHE A 179 8.98 -13.17 10.13
N LEU A 180 9.61 -13.25 8.96
CA LEU A 180 9.33 -12.38 7.84
C LEU A 180 8.10 -12.87 7.09
N ALA A 181 7.21 -11.94 6.78
CA ALA A 181 6.06 -12.19 5.92
C ALA A 181 6.00 -11.16 4.80
N TYR A 182 5.56 -11.59 3.61
CA TYR A 182 5.17 -10.73 2.52
C TYR A 182 3.78 -10.18 2.77
N ILE A 183 3.58 -8.89 2.44
CA ILE A 183 2.26 -8.27 2.48
C ILE A 183 1.60 -8.50 1.12
N MET A 184 0.59 -9.37 1.09
CA MET A 184 -0.10 -9.83 -0.11
C MET A 184 -1.38 -9.04 -0.41
N TRP A 185 -1.66 -8.02 0.39
CA TRP A 185 -2.89 -7.26 0.28
C TRP A 185 -2.62 -5.77 0.51
N ASP A 186 -2.97 -4.95 -0.46
CA ASP A 186 -2.82 -3.50 -0.39
C ASP A 186 -4.13 -2.83 0.07
N PRO A 187 -4.07 -1.76 0.87
CA PRO A 187 -5.25 -1.04 1.34
C PRO A 187 -6.18 -0.54 0.22
N VAL A 188 -5.64 -0.24 -0.95
CA VAL A 188 -6.43 0.15 -2.13
C VAL A 188 -7.42 -0.92 -2.53
N HIS A 189 -7.07 -2.18 -2.33
CA HIS A 189 -7.97 -3.29 -2.63
C HIS A 189 -9.28 -3.16 -1.87
N MET A 190 -9.25 -2.86 -0.59
CA MET A 190 -10.47 -2.69 0.21
C MET A 190 -11.33 -1.55 -0.31
N TYR A 191 -10.75 -0.39 -0.59
CA TYR A 191 -11.48 0.75 -1.13
C TYR A 191 -12.16 0.41 -2.47
N ASN A 192 -11.39 -0.19 -3.39
CA ASN A 192 -11.95 -0.63 -4.67
C ASN A 192 -13.00 -1.73 -4.53
N ALA A 193 -12.78 -2.65 -3.59
CA ALA A 193 -13.74 -3.72 -3.33
C ALA A 193 -15.08 -3.18 -2.81
N VAL A 194 -15.07 -2.19 -1.92
CA VAL A 194 -16.29 -1.53 -1.45
C VAL A 194 -17.08 -0.92 -2.62
N VAL A 195 -16.39 -0.23 -3.54
CA VAL A 195 -17.01 0.38 -4.73
C VAL A 195 -17.55 -0.69 -5.71
N ASN A 196 -16.92 -1.86 -5.76
CA ASN A 196 -17.27 -2.95 -6.66
C ASN A 196 -18.03 -4.10 -5.98
N ASP A 197 -18.66 -3.89 -4.84
CA ASP A 197 -19.36 -4.91 -4.05
C ASP A 197 -18.48 -6.11 -3.66
N TRP A 198 -17.18 -5.94 -3.52
CA TRP A 198 -16.22 -7.00 -3.18
C TRP A 198 -16.15 -8.16 -4.16
N LYS A 199 -16.67 -7.99 -5.37
CA LYS A 199 -16.74 -9.06 -6.36
C LYS A 199 -15.53 -9.04 -7.27
N ASP A 200 -14.93 -10.21 -7.47
CA ASP A 200 -13.96 -10.55 -8.52
C ASP A 200 -12.75 -9.61 -8.68
N VAL A 201 -12.36 -8.95 -7.57
CA VAL A 201 -11.18 -8.08 -7.59
C VAL A 201 -9.98 -8.83 -7.01
N GLU A 202 -8.97 -9.05 -7.83
CA GLU A 202 -7.72 -9.64 -7.36
C GLU A 202 -7.06 -8.72 -6.32
N PRO A 203 -6.64 -9.24 -5.13
CA PRO A 203 -5.89 -8.46 -4.16
C PRO A 203 -4.68 -7.77 -4.79
N GLN A 204 -4.49 -6.48 -4.51
CA GLN A 204 -3.34 -5.75 -5.00
C GLN A 204 -2.13 -6.04 -4.11
N ILE A 205 -1.05 -6.53 -4.71
CA ILE A 205 0.17 -6.88 -3.99
C ILE A 205 1.01 -5.62 -3.78
N THR A 206 1.40 -5.38 -2.54
CA THR A 206 2.21 -4.23 -2.15
C THR A 206 3.69 -4.49 -2.43
N PHE A 207 4.34 -3.62 -3.19
CA PHE A 207 5.78 -3.68 -3.40
C PHE A 207 6.52 -2.53 -2.72
N ASP A 208 7.77 -2.76 -2.34
CA ASP A 208 8.55 -1.82 -1.55
C ASP A 208 9.27 -0.81 -2.45
N VAL A 209 8.80 0.44 -2.44
CA VAL A 209 9.38 1.55 -3.20
C VAL A 209 10.82 1.91 -2.80
N ARG A 210 11.31 1.41 -1.66
CA ARG A 210 12.70 1.56 -1.24
C ARG A 210 13.64 0.68 -2.06
N GLN A 211 13.12 -0.39 -2.63
CA GLN A 211 13.89 -1.30 -3.49
C GLN A 211 14.18 -0.64 -4.84
N PRO A 212 15.40 -0.79 -5.39
CA PRO A 212 15.82 -0.09 -6.61
C PRO A 212 14.97 -0.41 -7.85
N LYS A 213 14.60 -1.68 -8.06
CA LYS A 213 13.79 -2.08 -9.21
C LYS A 213 12.38 -1.51 -9.09
N THR A 214 11.75 -1.64 -7.92
CA THR A 214 10.42 -1.08 -7.64
C THR A 214 10.41 0.42 -7.85
N ARG A 215 11.42 1.14 -7.34
CA ARG A 215 11.52 2.58 -7.53
C ARG A 215 11.60 2.96 -8.99
N THR A 216 12.44 2.28 -9.78
CA THR A 216 12.58 2.53 -11.20
C THR A 216 11.27 2.28 -11.94
N HIS A 217 10.65 1.13 -11.70
CA HIS A 217 9.38 0.75 -12.29
C HIS A 217 8.26 1.74 -11.96
N SER A 218 8.14 2.14 -10.68
CA SER A 218 7.13 3.11 -10.24
C SER A 218 7.31 4.48 -10.88
N LEU A 219 8.55 4.95 -11.03
CA LEU A 219 8.84 6.20 -11.72
C LEU A 219 8.50 6.15 -13.21
N GLU A 220 8.76 5.03 -13.88
CA GLU A 220 8.41 4.83 -15.28
C GLU A 220 6.89 4.79 -15.48
N ARG A 221 6.17 4.13 -14.58
CA ARG A 221 4.70 4.13 -14.58
C ARG A 221 4.13 5.54 -14.37
N LEU A 222 4.67 6.29 -13.41
CA LEU A 222 4.27 7.66 -13.16
C LEU A 222 4.52 8.55 -14.39
N ARG A 223 5.68 8.42 -15.04
CA ARG A 223 5.96 9.16 -16.30
C ARG A 223 4.92 8.85 -17.37
N ARG A 224 4.62 7.56 -17.62
CA ARG A 224 3.59 7.16 -18.57
C ARG A 224 2.21 7.73 -18.21
N PHE A 225 1.86 7.74 -16.92
CA PHE A 225 0.62 8.36 -16.45
C PHE A 225 0.60 9.85 -16.80
N LEU A 226 1.65 10.60 -16.48
CA LEU A 226 1.75 12.04 -16.78
C LEU A 226 1.71 12.32 -18.28
N ASP A 227 2.36 11.51 -19.10
CA ASP A 227 2.37 11.63 -20.54
C ASP A 227 0.98 11.44 -21.18
N THR A 228 0.18 10.54 -20.62
CA THR A 228 -1.17 10.24 -21.09
C THR A 228 -2.26 11.11 -20.46
N HIS A 229 -1.98 11.79 -19.36
CA HIS A 229 -2.94 12.60 -18.60
C HIS A 229 -2.52 14.07 -18.52
N GLN A 230 -2.09 14.64 -19.64
CA GLN A 230 -1.62 16.04 -19.72
C GLN A 230 -2.68 17.10 -19.35
N TYR A 231 -3.94 16.69 -19.27
CA TYR A 231 -5.05 17.53 -18.81
C TYR A 231 -5.14 17.68 -17.29
N VAL A 232 -4.32 16.94 -16.53
CA VAL A 232 -4.31 16.96 -15.08
C VAL A 232 -3.43 18.07 -14.55
N ASP A 233 -3.98 18.93 -13.69
CA ASP A 233 -3.23 20.00 -13.04
C ASP A 233 -2.50 19.55 -11.78
N VAL A 234 -3.09 18.61 -11.04
CA VAL A 234 -2.54 18.10 -9.77
C VAL A 234 -2.69 16.59 -9.69
N VAL A 235 -1.59 15.91 -9.50
CA VAL A 235 -1.59 14.47 -9.20
C VAL A 235 -1.63 14.27 -7.69
N ARG A 236 -2.63 13.55 -7.23
CA ARG A 236 -2.79 13.13 -5.85
C ARG A 236 -2.31 11.70 -5.70
N PHE A 237 -1.23 11.51 -4.98
CA PHE A 237 -0.78 10.17 -4.65
C PHE A 237 -1.66 9.58 -3.55
N THR A 238 -2.07 8.35 -3.74
CA THR A 238 -2.73 7.58 -2.70
C THR A 238 -2.08 6.21 -2.58
N THR A 239 -2.31 5.55 -1.46
CA THR A 239 -1.72 4.26 -1.14
C THR A 239 -0.21 4.30 -0.99
N PHE A 240 0.24 5.08 -0.06
CA PHE A 240 1.49 4.79 0.61
C PHE A 240 1.16 3.87 1.78
N PHE A 241 1.79 2.73 1.85
CA PHE A 241 1.51 1.69 2.83
C PHE A 241 1.36 2.20 4.27
N HIS A 242 2.20 3.12 4.67
CA HIS A 242 2.19 3.71 6.02
C HIS A 242 1.04 4.70 6.30
N GLN A 243 0.18 4.99 5.32
CA GLN A 243 -1.00 5.84 5.53
C GLN A 243 -2.19 5.09 6.13
N PHE A 244 -2.07 3.77 6.26
CA PHE A 244 -3.16 2.92 6.73
C PHE A 244 -2.66 1.94 7.78
N THR A 245 -3.53 1.62 8.72
CA THR A 245 -3.33 0.51 9.66
C THR A 245 -3.96 -0.73 9.08
N LEU A 246 -3.16 -1.77 8.89
CA LEU A 246 -3.64 -3.07 8.45
C LEU A 246 -3.90 -3.96 9.66
N ILE A 247 -4.98 -4.71 9.61
CA ILE A 247 -5.36 -5.70 10.62
C ILE A 247 -5.13 -7.08 10.03
N PHE A 248 -4.19 -7.81 10.60
CA PHE A 248 -3.74 -9.09 10.06
C PHE A 248 -4.28 -10.30 10.80
N ASP A 249 -4.95 -10.11 11.95
CA ASP A 249 -5.39 -11.21 12.80
C ASP A 249 -6.92 -11.22 13.02
N GLU A 250 -7.45 -12.39 13.36
CA GLU A 250 -8.87 -12.63 13.59
C GLU A 250 -9.38 -12.13 14.95
N PHE A 251 -8.49 -11.66 15.83
CA PHE A 251 -8.90 -11.04 17.09
C PHE A 251 -9.50 -9.66 16.86
N ALA A 252 -9.22 -9.04 15.74
CA ALA A 252 -9.96 -7.88 15.26
C ALA A 252 -11.38 -8.31 14.86
N ARG A 253 -12.39 -7.50 15.22
CA ARG A 253 -13.78 -7.80 14.88
C ARG A 253 -14.04 -7.84 13.38
N GLU A 254 -13.27 -7.06 12.63
CA GLU A 254 -13.40 -6.88 11.20
C GLU A 254 -12.02 -6.82 10.56
N LYS A 255 -11.90 -7.48 9.42
CA LYS A 255 -10.75 -7.38 8.55
C LYS A 255 -10.86 -6.13 7.70
N TYR A 256 -10.27 -5.03 8.14
CA TYR A 256 -10.34 -3.77 7.43
C TYR A 256 -9.05 -2.95 7.56
N VAL A 257 -9.00 -1.88 6.79
CA VAL A 257 -7.92 -0.89 6.83
C VAL A 257 -8.42 0.36 7.52
N ASP A 258 -7.66 0.82 8.50
CA ASP A 258 -7.90 2.12 9.13
C ASP A 258 -7.32 3.24 8.24
N TRP A 259 -8.16 4.20 7.88
CA TRP A 259 -7.78 5.34 7.05
C TRP A 259 -6.94 6.39 7.80
N PHE A 260 -6.85 6.29 9.09
CA PHE A 260 -6.17 7.22 9.96
C PHE A 260 -4.85 6.67 10.52
N GLY A 261 -4.25 5.73 9.82
CA GLY A 261 -2.91 5.23 10.14
C GLY A 261 -1.89 6.36 10.19
N TYR A 262 -1.00 6.32 11.16
CA TYR A 262 0.01 7.33 11.44
C TYR A 262 1.30 7.10 10.69
#